data_760517061abb5bee13301854c360c22c
#
_entry.id   760517061abb5bee13301854c360c22c
#
_cell.length_a   1.000
_cell.length_b   1.000
_cell.length_c   1.000
_cell.angle_alpha   90.00
_cell.angle_beta   90.00
_cell.angle_gamma   90.00
#
_symmetry.space_group_name_H-M   'P 1'
#
loop_
_entity.id
_entity.type
_entity.pdbx_description
1 polymer ?
#
loop_
_entity_poly.entity_id
_entity_poly.type
_entity_poly.pdbx_seq_one_letter_code
_entity_poly.pdbx_strand_id
1 'polypeptide(L)'
;MKNIFSKLGTCFFIISFLSGCAIVDLRSSQIPGSDLSSINRLYVVHFEPDRRNLHDVIRDELIEMGFQADSGSGSTIPNDIDAIVTYEDRWFWDLANYMIQLNIEIRNPKTNYPLAIGESVRTSMARKNPDEMAREVLESIFKSKP
;
A
#
# COMPACT_ATOMS: atom_id res chain seq x y z
N MET A 1 56.01 -3.48 -6.13
CA MET A 1 55.02 -2.52 -5.59
C MET A 1 54.02 -2.00 -6.61
N LYS A 2 54.34 -1.87 -7.89
CA LYS A 2 53.40 -1.34 -8.91
C LYS A 2 52.17 -2.23 -9.21
N ASN A 3 52.23 -3.54 -8.98
CA ASN A 3 51.14 -4.48 -9.32
C ASN A 3 50.04 -4.64 -8.24
N ILE A 4 50.29 -4.20 -7.01
CA ILE A 4 49.34 -4.32 -5.92
C ILE A 4 48.28 -3.23 -6.02
N PHE A 5 48.68 -2.00 -6.38
CA PHE A 5 47.74 -0.88 -6.53
C PHE A 5 46.79 -1.07 -7.72
N SER A 6 47.25 -1.68 -8.81
CA SER A 6 46.39 -1.99 -9.96
C SER A 6 45.29 -3.00 -9.62
N LYS A 7 45.63 -4.05 -8.83
CA LYS A 7 44.65 -5.08 -8.43
C LYS A 7 43.65 -4.57 -7.39
N LEU A 8 44.05 -3.65 -6.52
CA LEU A 8 43.16 -3.03 -5.52
C LEU A 8 42.14 -2.09 -6.20
N GLY A 9 42.58 -1.33 -7.20
CA GLY A 9 41.69 -0.44 -7.98
C GLY A 9 40.64 -1.20 -8.76
N THR A 10 40.98 -2.35 -9.34
CA THR A 10 40.04 -3.19 -10.10
C THR A 10 39.01 -3.85 -9.17
N CYS A 11 39.40 -4.27 -7.96
CA CYS A 11 38.48 -4.84 -6.98
C CYS A 11 37.48 -3.82 -6.44
N PHE A 12 37.91 -2.57 -6.24
CA PHE A 12 37.03 -1.47 -5.78
C PHE A 12 36.01 -1.07 -6.85
N PHE A 13 36.36 -1.14 -8.13
CA PHE A 13 35.46 -0.79 -9.24
C PHE A 13 34.36 -1.85 -9.46
N ILE A 14 34.63 -3.12 -9.18
CA ILE A 14 33.64 -4.21 -9.33
C ILE A 14 32.57 -4.18 -8.24
N ILE A 15 32.88 -3.69 -7.04
CA ILE A 15 31.92 -3.60 -5.93
C ILE A 15 30.84 -2.53 -6.17
N SER A 16 31.12 -1.52 -6.99
CA SER A 16 30.17 -0.43 -7.30
C SER A 16 29.00 -0.83 -8.21
N PHE A 17 29.01 -2.01 -8.83
CA PHE A 17 27.97 -2.47 -9.75
C PHE A 17 26.91 -3.41 -9.11
N LEU A 18 27.01 -3.70 -7.83
CA LEU A 18 26.05 -4.53 -7.09
C LEU A 18 24.92 -3.74 -6.44
N SER A 19 24.56 -2.59 -7.00
CA SER A 19 23.28 -1.92 -6.64
C SER A 19 22.15 -2.74 -7.21
N GLY A 20 21.74 -3.79 -6.50
CA GLY A 20 20.55 -4.57 -6.82
C GLY A 20 19.34 -3.63 -6.85
N CYS A 21 18.70 -3.51 -8.00
CA CYS A 21 17.49 -2.72 -8.16
C CYS A 21 16.36 -3.37 -7.36
N ALA A 22 16.14 -2.94 -6.13
CA ALA A 22 14.90 -3.20 -5.42
C ALA A 22 13.81 -2.36 -6.11
N ILE A 23 12.95 -3.00 -6.90
CA ILE A 23 11.83 -2.30 -7.52
C ILE A 23 10.78 -2.06 -6.45
N VAL A 24 10.50 -0.78 -6.22
CA VAL A 24 9.42 -0.28 -5.38
C VAL A 24 8.62 0.67 -6.25
N ASP A 25 7.33 0.40 -6.42
CA ASP A 25 6.41 1.26 -7.16
C ASP A 25 5.25 1.60 -6.23
N LEU A 26 5.19 2.86 -5.81
CA LEU A 26 4.11 3.42 -5.01
C LEU A 26 3.42 4.49 -5.83
N ARG A 27 2.15 4.29 -6.13
CA ARG A 27 1.34 5.21 -6.93
C ARG A 27 0.06 5.54 -6.20
N SER A 28 -0.41 6.78 -6.36
CA SER A 28 -1.77 7.16 -5.99
C SER A 28 -2.33 8.17 -6.97
N SER A 29 -3.65 8.16 -7.09
CA SER A 29 -4.38 9.05 -7.98
C SER A 29 -5.71 9.39 -7.33
N GLN A 30 -6.01 10.68 -7.22
CA GLN A 30 -7.33 11.17 -6.88
C GLN A 30 -8.13 11.37 -8.17
N ILE A 31 -9.39 10.93 -8.16
CA ILE A 31 -10.27 11.09 -9.32
C ILE A 31 -10.63 12.59 -9.47
N PRO A 32 -10.50 13.17 -10.67
CA PRO A 32 -10.84 14.57 -10.88
C PRO A 32 -12.26 14.92 -10.41
N GLY A 33 -12.39 15.97 -9.60
CA GLY A 33 -13.64 16.41 -9.02
C GLY A 33 -14.06 15.69 -7.73
N SER A 34 -13.32 14.71 -7.24
CA SER A 34 -13.55 14.13 -5.92
C SER A 34 -12.90 14.99 -4.83
N ASP A 35 -13.53 15.03 -3.66
CA ASP A 35 -13.01 15.69 -2.46
C ASP A 35 -12.78 14.68 -1.34
N LEU A 36 -11.54 14.49 -0.93
CA LEU A 36 -11.16 13.62 0.19
C LEU A 36 -11.07 14.38 1.51
N SER A 37 -11.13 15.72 1.50
CA SER A 37 -10.90 16.53 2.69
C SER A 37 -12.03 16.45 3.71
N SER A 38 -13.22 16.10 3.26
CA SER A 38 -14.42 15.94 4.09
C SER A 38 -14.61 14.53 4.66
N ILE A 39 -13.77 13.57 4.24
CA ILE A 39 -13.85 12.18 4.68
C ILE A 39 -13.27 12.08 6.08
N ASN A 40 -14.05 11.53 7.01
CA ASN A 40 -13.66 11.27 8.38
C ASN A 40 -14.04 9.86 8.85
N ARG A 41 -15.18 9.32 8.39
CA ARG A 41 -15.66 7.98 8.74
C ARG A 41 -15.58 7.04 7.54
N LEU A 42 -14.81 5.96 7.69
CA LEU A 42 -14.56 4.98 6.64
C LEU A 42 -14.99 3.58 7.08
N TYR A 43 -15.39 2.76 6.12
CA TYR A 43 -15.66 1.35 6.34
C TYR A 43 -14.85 0.49 5.37
N VAL A 44 -13.99 -0.39 5.91
CA VAL A 44 -13.15 -1.29 5.12
C VAL A 44 -13.91 -2.57 4.84
N VAL A 45 -14.23 -2.82 3.58
CA VAL A 45 -14.96 -4.02 3.16
C VAL A 45 -14.01 -5.20 3.02
N HIS A 46 -14.33 -6.30 3.70
CA HIS A 46 -13.59 -7.53 3.59
C HIS A 46 -13.58 -8.05 2.13
N PHE A 47 -12.39 -8.26 1.59
CA PHE A 47 -12.18 -8.88 0.29
C PHE A 47 -12.29 -10.41 0.43
N GLU A 48 -13.32 -11.01 -0.18
CA GLU A 48 -13.65 -12.44 0.01
C GLU A 48 -12.46 -13.42 -0.17
N PRO A 49 -11.52 -13.21 -1.13
CA PRO A 49 -10.33 -14.05 -1.25
C PRO A 49 -9.29 -13.85 -0.12
N ASP A 50 -9.36 -12.77 0.65
CA ASP A 50 -8.42 -12.51 1.75
C ASP A 50 -8.60 -13.54 2.87
N ARG A 51 -7.51 -14.24 3.23
CA ARG A 51 -7.42 -15.21 4.33
C ARG A 51 -6.58 -14.72 5.50
N ARG A 52 -6.17 -13.45 5.48
CA ARG A 52 -5.22 -12.87 6.44
C ARG A 52 -5.81 -11.70 7.23
N ASN A 53 -7.12 -11.42 7.04
CA ASN A 53 -7.83 -10.31 7.69
C ASN A 53 -7.17 -8.94 7.43
N LEU A 54 -6.70 -8.70 6.21
CA LEU A 54 -6.05 -7.46 5.84
C LEU A 54 -6.98 -6.23 5.99
N HIS A 55 -8.30 -6.45 5.90
CA HIS A 55 -9.29 -5.40 6.19
C HIS A 55 -9.16 -4.83 7.61
N ASP A 56 -8.82 -5.66 8.60
CA ASP A 56 -8.58 -5.20 9.97
C ASP A 56 -7.27 -4.40 10.05
N VAL A 57 -6.23 -4.83 9.35
CA VAL A 57 -4.95 -4.10 9.28
C VAL A 57 -5.18 -2.71 8.67
N ILE A 58 -5.89 -2.63 7.54
CA ILE A 58 -6.19 -1.36 6.86
C ILE A 58 -7.04 -0.44 7.76
N ARG A 59 -8.04 -0.99 8.48
CA ARG A 59 -8.83 -0.25 9.47
C ARG A 59 -7.94 0.34 10.56
N ASP A 60 -7.06 -0.46 11.15
CA ASP A 60 -6.20 -0.05 12.25
C ASP A 60 -5.25 1.07 11.80
N GLU A 61 -4.69 0.97 10.60
CA GLU A 61 -3.87 2.03 10.00
C GLU A 61 -4.67 3.34 9.79
N LEU A 62 -5.91 3.26 9.33
CA LEU A 62 -6.78 4.44 9.21
C LEU A 62 -7.05 5.09 10.57
N ILE A 63 -7.28 4.29 11.63
CA ILE A 63 -7.48 4.79 12.99
C ILE A 63 -6.20 5.50 13.48
N GLU A 64 -5.03 4.93 13.25
CA GLU A 64 -3.76 5.56 13.63
C GLU A 64 -3.48 6.86 12.84
N MET A 65 -4.02 6.99 11.62
CA MET A 65 -3.98 8.22 10.84
C MET A 65 -4.99 9.28 11.30
N GLY A 66 -5.84 8.97 12.29
CA GLY A 66 -6.81 9.88 12.88
C GLY A 66 -8.22 9.82 12.29
N PHE A 67 -8.51 8.83 11.43
CA PHE A 67 -9.86 8.59 10.94
C PHE A 67 -10.70 7.76 11.93
N GLN A 68 -12.02 7.84 11.79
CA GLN A 68 -12.94 6.88 12.39
C GLN A 68 -13.12 5.74 11.37
N ALA A 69 -12.72 4.52 11.71
CA ALA A 69 -12.81 3.41 10.79
C ALA A 69 -13.36 2.15 11.46
N ASP A 70 -14.18 1.44 10.69
CA ASP A 70 -14.67 0.10 10.99
C ASP A 70 -14.37 -0.83 9.79
N SER A 71 -14.48 -2.14 10.02
CA SER A 71 -14.26 -3.14 8.98
C SER A 71 -15.24 -4.28 9.07
N GLY A 72 -15.46 -4.99 7.97
CA GLY A 72 -16.30 -6.19 7.95
C GLY A 72 -16.87 -6.51 6.57
N SER A 73 -17.93 -7.32 6.55
CA SER A 73 -18.57 -7.75 5.32
C SER A 73 -19.23 -6.61 4.55
N GLY A 74 -19.26 -6.71 3.22
CA GLY A 74 -20.00 -5.78 2.37
C GLY A 74 -21.51 -5.75 2.60
N SER A 75 -22.08 -6.76 3.29
CA SER A 75 -23.49 -6.80 3.68
C SER A 75 -23.80 -6.00 4.95
N THR A 76 -22.79 -5.57 5.71
CA THR A 76 -22.92 -4.87 7.01
C THR A 76 -22.41 -3.45 6.97
N ILE A 77 -22.33 -2.83 5.80
CA ILE A 77 -21.86 -1.44 5.65
C ILE A 77 -22.82 -0.49 6.36
N PRO A 78 -22.33 0.33 7.32
CA PRO A 78 -23.18 1.34 8.00
C PRO A 78 -23.65 2.42 7.03
N ASN A 79 -24.80 3.03 7.35
CA ASN A 79 -25.38 4.11 6.52
C ASN A 79 -24.73 5.49 6.74
N ASP A 80 -23.99 5.65 7.84
CA ASP A 80 -23.46 6.93 8.32
C ASP A 80 -21.95 7.06 8.10
N ILE A 81 -21.44 6.50 7.00
CA ILE A 81 -20.04 6.60 6.60
C ILE A 81 -19.85 7.58 5.44
N ASP A 82 -18.67 8.19 5.36
CA ASP A 82 -18.28 9.12 4.31
C ASP A 82 -17.70 8.39 3.10
N ALA A 83 -17.00 7.27 3.33
CA ALA A 83 -16.40 6.49 2.26
C ALA A 83 -16.32 4.99 2.60
N ILE A 84 -16.36 4.18 1.54
CA ILE A 84 -16.01 2.75 1.56
C ILE A 84 -14.56 2.62 1.14
N VAL A 85 -13.83 1.71 1.81
CA VAL A 85 -12.49 1.28 1.42
C VAL A 85 -12.57 -0.13 0.93
N THR A 86 -12.14 -0.36 -0.31
CA THR A 86 -11.96 -1.68 -0.89
C THR A 86 -10.49 -1.90 -1.16
N TYR A 87 -10.05 -3.16 -1.19
CA TYR A 87 -8.66 -3.51 -1.45
C TYR A 87 -8.56 -4.81 -2.20
N GLU A 88 -7.41 -5.01 -2.84
CA GLU A 88 -6.97 -6.27 -3.42
C GLU A 88 -5.50 -6.48 -3.08
N ASP A 89 -5.14 -7.70 -2.67
CA ASP A 89 -3.80 -8.07 -2.28
C ASP A 89 -3.26 -9.21 -3.15
N ARG A 90 -1.95 -9.21 -3.34
CA ARG A 90 -1.25 -10.29 -4.00
C ARG A 90 -0.06 -10.73 -3.15
N TRP A 91 0.05 -12.04 -2.94
CA TRP A 91 1.10 -12.67 -2.17
C TRP A 91 1.98 -13.54 -3.05
N PHE A 92 3.21 -13.67 -2.65
CA PHE A 92 4.17 -14.59 -3.24
C PHE A 92 4.81 -15.43 -2.14
N TRP A 93 5.30 -16.61 -2.52
CA TRP A 93 5.96 -17.53 -1.60
C TRP A 93 7.35 -17.88 -2.13
N ASP A 94 8.37 -17.58 -1.32
CA ASP A 94 9.73 -18.08 -1.47
C ASP A 94 10.32 -18.26 -0.07
N LEU A 95 10.38 -19.44 0.49
CA LEU A 95 10.77 -19.72 1.88
C LEU A 95 9.84 -19.08 2.95
N ALA A 96 9.13 -18.03 2.62
CA ALA A 96 8.09 -17.38 3.44
C ALA A 96 7.03 -16.73 2.55
N ASN A 97 5.80 -16.56 3.08
CA ASN A 97 4.78 -15.75 2.41
C ASN A 97 5.06 -14.26 2.64
N TYR A 98 4.98 -13.46 1.58
CA TYR A 98 5.07 -12.00 1.67
C TYR A 98 4.19 -11.33 0.63
N MET A 99 3.69 -10.15 0.96
CA MET A 99 2.85 -9.36 0.07
C MET A 99 3.72 -8.65 -0.97
N ILE A 100 3.35 -8.81 -2.25
CA ILE A 100 4.04 -8.17 -3.37
C ILE A 100 3.26 -7.02 -3.98
N GLN A 101 1.95 -6.96 -3.73
CA GLN A 101 1.09 -5.90 -4.24
C GLN A 101 -0.07 -5.67 -3.29
N LEU A 102 -0.40 -4.41 -3.09
CA LEU A 102 -1.59 -3.96 -2.39
C LEU A 102 -2.21 -2.80 -3.16
N ASN A 103 -3.46 -2.97 -3.58
CA ASN A 103 -4.30 -1.92 -4.14
C ASN A 103 -5.33 -1.51 -3.10
N ILE A 104 -5.54 -0.21 -2.91
CA ILE A 104 -6.60 0.34 -2.06
C ILE A 104 -7.38 1.36 -2.88
N GLU A 105 -8.70 1.28 -2.82
CA GLU A 105 -9.60 2.25 -3.42
C GLU A 105 -10.50 2.87 -2.36
N ILE A 106 -10.61 4.19 -2.39
CA ILE A 106 -11.59 4.95 -1.60
C ILE A 106 -12.79 5.21 -2.50
N ARG A 107 -13.98 4.80 -2.09
CA ARG A 107 -15.20 4.85 -2.89
C ARG A 107 -16.33 5.61 -2.21
N ASN A 108 -17.17 6.25 -3.02
CA ASN A 108 -18.39 6.89 -2.55
C ASN A 108 -19.40 5.81 -2.10
N PRO A 109 -19.95 5.88 -0.86
CA PRO A 109 -20.82 4.83 -0.33
C PRO A 109 -22.18 4.74 -1.02
N LYS A 110 -22.65 5.81 -1.68
CA LYS A 110 -23.96 5.86 -2.34
C LYS A 110 -23.90 5.41 -3.79
N THR A 111 -22.85 5.81 -4.50
CA THR A 111 -22.71 5.57 -5.95
C THR A 111 -21.74 4.44 -6.26
N ASN A 112 -20.97 4.00 -5.28
CA ASN A 112 -19.84 3.08 -5.42
C ASN A 112 -18.76 3.56 -6.42
N TYR A 113 -18.75 4.85 -6.74
CA TYR A 113 -17.77 5.43 -7.65
C TYR A 113 -16.42 5.64 -6.94
N PRO A 114 -15.29 5.32 -7.56
CA PRO A 114 -13.99 5.56 -6.94
C PRO A 114 -13.74 7.08 -6.78
N LEU A 115 -13.19 7.46 -5.65
CA LEU A 115 -12.77 8.81 -5.31
C LEU A 115 -11.25 8.94 -5.40
N ALA A 116 -10.53 7.89 -5.00
CA ALA A 116 -9.09 7.80 -5.10
C ALA A 116 -8.64 6.34 -5.14
N ILE A 117 -7.47 6.10 -5.72
CA ILE A 117 -6.86 4.80 -5.86
C ILE A 117 -5.39 4.91 -5.45
N GLY A 118 -4.88 3.92 -4.74
CA GLY A 118 -3.46 3.79 -4.41
C GLY A 118 -2.98 2.37 -4.59
N GLU A 119 -1.74 2.22 -4.99
CA GLU A 119 -1.10 0.95 -5.24
C GLU A 119 0.34 0.95 -4.72
N SER A 120 0.74 -0.13 -4.07
CA SER A 120 2.13 -0.44 -3.77
C SER A 120 2.51 -1.79 -4.38
N VAL A 121 3.59 -1.81 -5.16
CA VAL A 121 4.17 -3.03 -5.74
C VAL A 121 5.61 -3.17 -5.25
N ARG A 122 5.96 -4.38 -4.78
CA ARG A 122 7.26 -4.66 -4.18
C ARG A 122 7.85 -5.97 -4.67
N THR A 123 9.17 -5.99 -4.78
CA THR A 123 9.93 -7.23 -5.02
C THR A 123 10.34 -7.89 -3.70
N SER A 124 10.81 -9.13 -3.78
CA SER A 124 11.29 -9.88 -2.63
C SER A 124 12.42 -9.19 -1.85
N MET A 125 13.19 -8.32 -2.49
CA MET A 125 14.29 -7.56 -1.85
C MET A 125 13.81 -6.29 -1.14
N ALA A 126 12.58 -5.83 -1.42
CA ALA A 126 11.98 -4.63 -0.84
C ALA A 126 10.73 -4.97 -0.03
N ARG A 127 10.73 -6.12 0.65
CA ARG A 127 9.60 -6.59 1.47
C ARG A 127 9.26 -5.59 2.56
N LYS A 128 7.96 -5.45 2.80
CA LYS A 128 7.38 -4.77 3.95
C LYS A 128 6.34 -5.65 4.61
N ASN A 129 6.07 -5.38 5.86
CA ASN A 129 4.92 -5.97 6.54
C ASN A 129 3.61 -5.41 5.96
N PRO A 130 2.48 -6.14 6.09
CA PRO A 130 1.18 -5.68 5.58
C PRO A 130 0.73 -4.32 6.13
N ASP A 131 0.97 -4.04 7.41
CA ASP A 131 0.71 -2.76 8.07
C ASP A 131 1.50 -1.61 7.43
N GLU A 132 2.81 -1.80 7.24
CA GLU A 132 3.66 -0.81 6.58
C GLU A 132 3.23 -0.54 5.13
N MET A 133 2.80 -1.58 4.38
CA MET A 133 2.29 -1.41 3.02
C MET A 133 0.93 -0.70 3.01
N ALA A 134 0.02 -1.05 3.93
CA ALA A 134 -1.26 -0.38 4.06
C ALA A 134 -1.07 1.10 4.38
N ARG A 135 -0.23 1.41 5.38
CA ARG A 135 0.09 2.78 5.77
C ARG A 135 0.62 3.61 4.61
N GLU A 136 1.62 3.12 3.89
CA GLU A 136 2.22 3.91 2.80
C GLU A 136 1.23 4.18 1.65
N VAL A 137 0.36 3.21 1.31
CA VAL A 137 -0.68 3.40 0.30
C VAL A 137 -1.71 4.41 0.77
N LEU A 138 -2.21 4.29 2.00
CA LEU A 138 -3.17 5.23 2.58
C LEU A 138 -2.57 6.64 2.68
N GLU A 139 -1.33 6.77 3.16
CA GLU A 139 -0.64 8.05 3.19
C GLU A 139 -0.49 8.66 1.79
N SER A 140 -0.17 7.86 0.78
CA SER A 140 -0.06 8.36 -0.59
C SER A 140 -1.40 8.88 -1.13
N ILE A 141 -2.52 8.22 -0.78
CA ILE A 141 -3.87 8.63 -1.16
C ILE A 141 -4.26 9.95 -0.47
N PHE A 142 -4.11 10.04 0.85
CA PHE A 142 -4.58 11.18 1.63
C PHE A 142 -3.60 12.35 1.68
N LYS A 143 -2.31 12.14 1.41
CA LYS A 143 -1.30 13.21 1.29
C LYS A 143 -1.20 13.83 -0.10
N SER A 144 -1.73 13.17 -1.12
CA SER A 144 -1.78 13.71 -2.48
C SER A 144 -2.82 14.85 -2.61
N LYS A 145 -2.87 15.75 -1.59
CA LYS A 145 -3.59 17.00 -1.72
C LYS A 145 -2.89 17.88 -2.77
N PRO A 146 -3.64 18.42 -3.74
CA PRO A 146 -3.09 19.40 -4.66
C PRO A 146 -2.61 20.65 -3.95
#